data_3494488860e2f621658f627d70ace6a2
#
_entry.id   3494488860e2f621658f627d70ace6a2
#
_cell.length_a   1.000
_cell.length_b   1.000
_cell.length_c   1.000
_cell.angle_alpha   90.00
_cell.angle_beta   90.00
_cell.angle_gamma   90.00
#
_symmetry.space_group_name_H-M   'P 1'
#
loop_
_entity.id
_entity.type
_entity.pdbx_description
1 polymer ?
#
loop_
_entity_poly.entity_id
_entity_poly.type
_entity_poly.pdbx_seq_one_letter_code
_entity_poly.pdbx_strand_id
1 'polypeptide(L)'
;MFQITDATFQEGKRYCIHDHRVVQEGPWNDPHSCWFNSFYSRVLPSHAIELTSALLDRAVTNAIGSHRRPRPTFQQKQDLAALIHLCGAGAGHAYVARGFRLAPQQRCGDHSAKTYLDRVNELKRKFSRLAAGENLLRFVRPQ
;
A
#
# COMPACT_ATOMS: atom_id res chain seq x y z
N MET A 1 15.81 -5.67 1.14
CA MET A 1 15.23 -6.34 2.32
C MET A 1 14.05 -5.51 2.78
N PHE A 2 12.85 -6.08 2.85
CA PHE A 2 11.66 -5.35 3.30
C PHE A 2 11.79 -5.12 4.81
N GLN A 3 11.91 -3.87 5.23
CA GLN A 3 12.04 -3.51 6.65
C GLN A 3 10.66 -3.39 7.30
N ILE A 4 10.03 -4.54 7.56
CA ILE A 4 8.79 -4.61 8.32
C ILE A 4 9.16 -4.88 9.78
N THR A 5 8.72 -4.02 10.70
CA THR A 5 8.90 -4.24 12.14
C THR A 5 8.06 -5.44 12.60
N ASP A 6 8.45 -6.07 13.72
CA ASP A 6 7.67 -7.19 14.25
C ASP A 6 6.23 -6.79 14.56
N ALA A 7 6.01 -5.62 15.13
CA ALA A 7 4.68 -5.11 15.43
C ALA A 7 3.82 -4.97 14.16
N THR A 8 4.37 -4.33 13.12
CA THR A 8 3.70 -4.19 11.83
C THR A 8 3.41 -5.53 11.17
N PHE A 9 4.33 -6.49 11.30
CA PHE A 9 4.14 -7.83 10.77
C PHE A 9 3.01 -8.59 11.49
N GLN A 10 2.97 -8.53 12.82
CA GLN A 10 1.90 -9.18 13.59
C GLN A 10 0.53 -8.54 13.32
N GLU A 11 0.48 -7.21 13.20
CA GLU A 11 -0.75 -6.52 12.80
C GLU A 11 -1.18 -6.93 11.39
N GLY A 12 -0.23 -6.99 10.44
CA GLY A 12 -0.49 -7.36 9.05
C GLY A 12 -1.07 -8.76 8.90
N LYS A 13 -0.64 -9.72 9.70
CA LYS A 13 -1.14 -11.11 9.68
C LYS A 13 -2.65 -11.24 9.92
N ARG A 14 -3.27 -10.21 10.49
CA ARG A 14 -4.72 -10.16 10.72
C ARG A 14 -5.53 -9.83 9.46
N TYR A 15 -4.85 -9.45 8.36
CA TYR A 15 -5.47 -9.05 7.11
C TYR A 15 -4.89 -9.85 5.96
N CYS A 16 -5.73 -10.15 4.98
CA CYS A 16 -5.33 -10.77 3.72
C CYS A 16 -6.15 -10.21 2.56
N ILE A 17 -5.77 -10.53 1.35
CA ILE A 17 -6.41 -10.03 0.13
C ILE A 17 -7.09 -11.21 -0.58
N HIS A 18 -8.42 -11.18 -0.64
CA HIS A 18 -9.24 -12.10 -1.43
C HIS A 18 -10.06 -11.31 -2.46
N ASP A 19 -10.04 -11.74 -3.71
CA ASP A 19 -10.81 -11.11 -4.81
C ASP A 19 -10.64 -9.58 -4.86
N HIS A 20 -9.40 -9.10 -4.73
CA HIS A 20 -9.03 -7.69 -4.70
C HIS A 20 -9.62 -6.88 -3.52
N ARG A 21 -10.07 -7.56 -2.46
CA ARG A 21 -10.60 -6.93 -1.25
C ARG A 21 -9.78 -7.36 -0.04
N VAL A 22 -9.53 -6.40 0.84
CA VAL A 22 -8.90 -6.69 2.12
C VAL A 22 -9.96 -7.21 3.08
N VAL A 23 -9.74 -8.42 3.60
CA VAL A 23 -10.56 -9.05 4.63
C VAL A 23 -9.75 -9.16 5.93
N GLN A 24 -10.45 -9.40 7.04
CA GLN A 24 -9.85 -9.54 8.36
C GLN A 24 -9.86 -11.00 8.79
N GLU A 25 -9.05 -11.33 9.81
CA GLU A 25 -9.07 -12.62 10.49
C GLU A 25 -10.47 -13.26 10.59
N GLY A 26 -10.50 -14.55 10.37
CA GLY A 26 -11.70 -15.36 10.48
C GLY A 26 -11.35 -16.78 10.92
N PRO A 27 -12.34 -17.66 11.08
CA PRO A 27 -12.14 -19.02 11.54
C PRO A 27 -11.32 -19.84 10.53
N TRP A 28 -10.56 -20.80 11.03
CA TRP A 28 -9.68 -21.64 10.23
C TRP A 28 -10.41 -22.51 9.18
N ASN A 29 -11.69 -22.75 9.38
CA ASN A 29 -12.54 -23.53 8.48
C ASN A 29 -13.23 -22.69 7.38
N ASP A 30 -12.98 -21.38 7.34
CA ASP A 30 -13.46 -20.51 6.28
C ASP A 30 -12.32 -20.24 5.27
N PRO A 31 -12.43 -20.72 4.03
CA PRO A 31 -11.40 -20.52 3.00
C PRO A 31 -11.20 -19.04 2.61
N HIS A 32 -12.16 -18.16 2.95
CA HIS A 32 -12.06 -16.72 2.71
C HIS A 32 -11.49 -15.95 3.90
N SER A 33 -11.13 -16.64 4.99
CA SER A 33 -10.47 -16.02 6.15
C SER A 33 -8.95 -15.93 5.98
N CYS A 34 -8.31 -15.18 6.87
CA CYS A 34 -6.86 -14.96 6.85
C CYS A 34 -6.07 -15.98 7.68
N TRP A 35 -6.66 -17.14 8.04
CA TRP A 35 -6.00 -18.12 8.90
C TRP A 35 -4.63 -18.58 8.36
N PHE A 36 -4.49 -18.63 7.03
CA PHE A 36 -3.27 -19.05 6.36
C PHE A 36 -2.09 -18.10 6.62
N ASN A 37 -2.37 -16.85 6.98
CA ASN A 37 -1.34 -15.86 7.30
C ASN A 37 -0.50 -16.25 8.53
N SER A 38 -0.95 -17.20 9.34
CA SER A 38 -0.15 -17.74 10.45
C SER A 38 1.17 -18.35 9.97
N PHE A 39 1.20 -18.87 8.73
CA PHE A 39 2.37 -19.45 8.09
C PHE A 39 3.24 -18.42 7.36
N TYR A 40 2.81 -17.15 7.30
CA TYR A 40 3.56 -16.12 6.60
C TYR A 40 4.87 -15.80 7.31
N SER A 41 5.89 -15.56 6.50
CA SER A 41 7.22 -15.12 6.94
C SER A 41 7.54 -13.76 6.38
N ARG A 42 8.02 -12.84 7.22
CA ARG A 42 8.47 -11.51 6.78
C ARG A 42 9.71 -11.53 5.89
N VAL A 43 10.39 -12.66 5.80
CA VAL A 43 11.58 -12.84 4.96
C VAL A 43 11.19 -13.11 3.50
N LEU A 44 10.01 -13.67 3.27
CA LEU A 44 9.50 -13.95 1.93
C LEU A 44 8.89 -12.68 1.32
N PRO A 45 9.40 -12.22 0.16
CA PRO A 45 8.94 -10.97 -0.46
C PRO A 45 7.44 -10.94 -0.75
N SER A 46 6.86 -12.03 -1.22
CA SER A 46 5.42 -12.14 -1.51
C SER A 46 4.57 -11.90 -0.27
N HIS A 47 4.91 -12.53 0.85
CA HIS A 47 4.21 -12.36 2.12
C HIS A 47 4.34 -10.93 2.66
N ALA A 48 5.55 -10.38 2.60
CA ALA A 48 5.81 -9.00 3.03
C ALA A 48 5.02 -7.98 2.19
N ILE A 49 4.94 -8.18 0.87
CA ILE A 49 4.20 -7.32 -0.04
C ILE A 49 2.70 -7.40 0.25
N GLU A 50 2.15 -8.61 0.37
CA GLU A 50 0.72 -8.80 0.64
C GLU A 50 0.30 -8.15 1.96
N LEU A 51 1.00 -8.45 3.06
CA LEU A 51 0.70 -7.89 4.37
C LEU A 51 0.81 -6.37 4.38
N THR A 52 1.85 -5.82 3.76
CA THR A 52 2.03 -4.37 3.67
C THR A 52 0.91 -3.74 2.85
N SER A 53 0.52 -4.35 1.74
CA SER A 53 -0.57 -3.87 0.89
C SER A 53 -1.90 -3.86 1.63
N ALA A 54 -2.23 -4.92 2.36
CA ALA A 54 -3.45 -5.01 3.15
C ALA A 54 -3.49 -3.95 4.27
N LEU A 55 -2.40 -3.76 5.00
CA LEU A 55 -2.28 -2.72 6.02
C LEU A 55 -2.44 -1.32 5.45
N LEU A 56 -1.78 -1.03 4.32
CA LEU A 56 -1.87 0.28 3.68
C LEU A 56 -3.27 0.56 3.16
N ASP A 57 -3.97 -0.43 2.59
CA ASP A 57 -5.36 -0.27 2.18
C ASP A 57 -6.27 0.10 3.35
N ARG A 58 -6.12 -0.57 4.48
CA ARG A 58 -6.85 -0.26 5.72
C ARG A 58 -6.53 1.14 6.23
N ALA A 59 -5.25 1.50 6.28
CA ALA A 59 -4.82 2.82 6.75
C ALA A 59 -5.32 3.95 5.83
N VAL A 60 -5.29 3.75 4.52
CA VAL A 60 -5.84 4.69 3.52
C VAL A 60 -7.35 4.84 3.70
N THR A 61 -8.08 3.73 3.84
CA THR A 61 -9.53 3.73 4.06
C THR A 61 -9.89 4.47 5.34
N ASN A 62 -9.19 4.22 6.44
CA ASN A 62 -9.39 4.89 7.71
C ASN A 62 -9.11 6.41 7.61
N ALA A 63 -8.00 6.78 6.96
CA ALA A 63 -7.65 8.20 6.80
C ALA A 63 -8.69 8.95 5.98
N ILE A 64 -9.23 8.36 4.92
CA ILE A 64 -10.29 8.96 4.09
C ILE A 64 -11.62 9.00 4.83
N GLY A 65 -12.02 7.91 5.48
CA GLY A 65 -13.30 7.77 6.19
C GLY A 65 -13.45 8.75 7.36
N SER A 66 -12.35 9.22 7.94
CA SER A 66 -12.35 10.19 9.03
C SER A 66 -12.69 11.61 8.58
N HIS A 67 -12.79 11.88 7.28
CA HIS A 67 -13.00 13.20 6.72
C HIS A 67 -14.18 13.24 5.74
N ARG A 68 -15.13 14.15 5.94
CA ARG A 68 -16.21 14.46 4.98
C ARG A 68 -15.67 15.25 3.79
N ARG A 69 -15.01 14.58 2.85
CA ARG A 69 -14.45 15.22 1.64
C ARG A 69 -14.89 14.51 0.37
N PRO A 70 -14.79 15.17 -0.81
CA PRO A 70 -15.04 14.51 -2.09
C PRO A 70 -14.19 13.25 -2.23
N ARG A 71 -14.69 12.28 -2.99
CA ARG A 71 -13.97 11.02 -3.24
C ARG A 71 -12.59 11.31 -3.83
N PRO A 72 -11.51 10.79 -3.23
CA PRO A 72 -10.17 10.99 -3.76
C PRO A 72 -9.99 10.29 -5.11
N THR A 73 -9.14 10.86 -5.94
CA THR A 73 -8.69 10.20 -7.17
C THR A 73 -7.83 8.98 -6.85
N PHE A 74 -7.66 8.09 -7.83
CA PHE A 74 -6.78 6.93 -7.67
C PHE A 74 -5.35 7.34 -7.33
N GLN A 75 -4.81 8.36 -8.00
CA GLN A 75 -3.48 8.91 -7.73
C GLN A 75 -3.37 9.44 -6.28
N GLN A 76 -4.38 10.16 -5.79
CA GLN A 76 -4.39 10.66 -4.40
C GLN A 76 -4.38 9.53 -3.36
N LYS A 77 -5.07 8.41 -3.64
CA LYS A 77 -5.02 7.22 -2.77
C LYS A 77 -3.62 6.60 -2.75
N GLN A 78 -2.97 6.52 -3.90
CA GLN A 78 -1.63 5.97 -4.01
C GLN A 78 -0.59 6.85 -3.31
N ASP A 79 -0.67 8.16 -3.49
CA ASP A 79 0.21 9.12 -2.79
C ASP A 79 0.00 9.07 -1.28
N LEU A 80 -1.26 8.94 -0.84
CA LEU A 80 -1.62 8.75 0.57
C LEU A 80 -1.02 7.46 1.14
N ALA A 81 -1.12 6.34 0.42
CA ALA A 81 -0.51 5.07 0.84
C ALA A 81 1.01 5.21 0.99
N ALA A 82 1.67 5.80 0.00
CA ALA A 82 3.11 6.03 0.03
C ALA A 82 3.52 6.96 1.20
N LEU A 83 2.73 8.00 1.46
CA LEU A 83 2.97 8.91 2.58
C LEU A 83 2.76 8.22 3.95
N ILE A 84 1.71 7.41 4.09
CA ILE A 84 1.47 6.62 5.31
C ILE A 84 2.63 5.64 5.54
N HIS A 85 3.11 5.00 4.48
CA HIS A 85 4.24 4.07 4.57
C HIS A 85 5.52 4.76 5.07
N LEU A 86 5.80 5.97 4.59
CA LEU A 86 6.99 6.73 4.98
C LEU A 86 6.86 7.40 6.35
N CYS A 87 5.70 8.00 6.63
CA CYS A 87 5.50 8.98 7.70
C CYS A 87 4.51 8.53 8.78
N GLY A 88 3.88 7.37 8.60
CA GLY A 88 2.84 6.85 9.50
C GLY A 88 1.45 7.42 9.27
N ALA A 89 0.47 6.81 9.95
CA ALA A 89 -0.96 7.10 9.78
C ALA A 89 -1.33 8.56 10.12
N GLY A 90 -0.71 9.14 11.14
CA GLY A 90 -0.96 10.54 11.52
C GLY A 90 -0.66 11.55 10.41
N ALA A 91 0.45 11.34 9.68
CA ALA A 91 0.77 12.15 8.51
C ALA A 91 -0.23 11.96 7.37
N GLY A 92 -0.74 10.74 7.21
CA GLY A 92 -1.80 10.42 6.25
C GLY A 92 -3.10 11.17 6.55
N HIS A 93 -3.57 11.15 7.79
CA HIS A 93 -4.75 11.92 8.22
C HIS A 93 -4.57 13.42 7.97
N ALA A 94 -3.42 13.98 8.33
CA ALA A 94 -3.11 15.38 8.10
C ALA A 94 -3.05 15.74 6.61
N TYR A 95 -2.58 14.84 5.75
CA TYR A 95 -2.57 15.00 4.29
C TYR A 95 -3.99 15.06 3.72
N VAL A 96 -4.87 14.15 4.13
CA VAL A 96 -6.29 14.17 3.75
C VAL A 96 -6.97 15.43 4.24
N ALA A 97 -6.75 15.83 5.52
CA ALA A 97 -7.31 17.07 6.09
C ALA A 97 -6.91 18.32 5.30
N ARG A 98 -5.71 18.36 4.71
CA ARG A 98 -5.22 19.42 3.83
C ARG A 98 -5.69 19.31 2.37
N GLY A 99 -6.63 18.43 2.06
CA GLY A 99 -7.13 18.23 0.70
C GLY A 99 -6.10 17.57 -0.23
N PHE A 100 -5.40 16.55 0.28
CA PHE A 100 -4.36 15.82 -0.43
C PHE A 100 -3.18 16.70 -0.86
N ARG A 101 -2.74 17.58 0.04
CA ARG A 101 -1.57 18.45 -0.15
C ARG A 101 -0.56 18.23 0.98
N LEU A 102 0.72 18.14 0.60
CA LEU A 102 1.81 18.09 1.56
C LEU A 102 1.91 19.42 2.32
N ALA A 103 2.34 19.37 3.56
CA ALA A 103 2.78 20.57 4.25
C ALA A 103 4.08 21.11 3.59
N PRO A 104 4.31 22.43 3.64
CA PRO A 104 5.58 22.99 3.17
C PRO A 104 6.76 22.30 3.85
N GLN A 105 7.74 21.88 3.05
CA GLN A 105 8.98 21.21 3.52
C GLN A 105 8.75 20.00 4.45
N GLN A 106 7.62 19.28 4.29
CA GLN A 106 7.30 18.10 5.11
C GLN A 106 8.41 17.05 5.03
N ARG A 107 8.92 16.66 6.20
CA ARG A 107 9.93 15.60 6.35
C ARG A 107 9.41 14.50 7.26
N CYS A 108 9.94 13.28 7.05
CA CYS A 108 9.68 12.11 7.90
C CYS A 108 11.04 11.49 8.20
N GLY A 109 11.55 11.73 9.39
CA GLY A 109 12.96 11.47 9.67
C GLY A 109 13.86 12.28 8.72
N ASP A 110 14.83 11.61 8.11
CA ASP A 110 15.77 12.22 7.17
C ASP A 110 15.22 12.39 5.76
N HIS A 111 14.01 11.92 5.49
CA HIS A 111 13.43 11.91 4.14
C HIS A 111 12.49 13.10 3.90
N SER A 112 12.64 13.77 2.76
CA SER A 112 11.66 14.70 2.24
C SER A 112 10.45 13.94 1.71
N ALA A 113 9.25 14.24 2.22
CA ALA A 113 8.02 13.59 1.74
C ALA A 113 7.77 13.85 0.27
N LYS A 114 8.05 15.06 -0.22
CA LYS A 114 7.91 15.41 -1.64
C LYS A 114 8.83 14.57 -2.52
N THR A 115 10.13 14.55 -2.21
CA THR A 115 11.12 13.79 -2.98
C THR A 115 10.79 12.30 -3.01
N TYR A 116 10.30 11.76 -1.88
CA TYR A 116 9.88 10.37 -1.80
C TYR A 116 8.69 10.07 -2.72
N LEU A 117 7.63 10.88 -2.68
CA LEU A 117 6.46 10.71 -3.55
C LEU A 117 6.83 10.85 -5.03
N ASP A 118 7.66 11.84 -5.39
CA ASP A 118 8.14 12.03 -6.76
C ASP A 118 8.86 10.76 -7.26
N ARG A 119 9.72 10.17 -6.43
CA ARG A 119 10.45 8.93 -6.75
C ARG A 119 9.53 7.72 -6.89
N VAL A 120 8.58 7.54 -5.97
CA VAL A 120 7.58 6.47 -6.05
C VAL A 120 6.77 6.58 -7.34
N ASN A 121 6.32 7.78 -7.70
CA ASN A 121 5.55 8.02 -8.91
C ASN A 121 6.39 7.82 -10.18
N GLU A 122 7.67 8.15 -10.16
CA GLU A 122 8.59 7.83 -11.25
C GLU A 122 8.73 6.31 -11.46
N LEU A 123 8.96 5.56 -10.37
CA LEU A 123 9.06 4.10 -10.42
C LEU A 123 7.77 3.45 -10.94
N LYS A 124 6.61 3.91 -10.47
CA LYS A 124 5.32 3.45 -10.99
C LYS A 124 5.21 3.60 -12.50
N ARG A 125 5.59 4.76 -13.04
CA ARG A 125 5.59 4.99 -14.49
C ARG A 125 6.53 4.05 -15.23
N LYS A 126 7.74 3.80 -14.67
CA LYS A 126 8.69 2.84 -15.25
C LYS A 126 8.12 1.42 -15.29
N PHE A 127 7.58 0.94 -14.18
CA PHE A 127 6.98 -0.41 -14.11
C PHE A 127 5.75 -0.55 -15.02
N SER A 128 4.89 0.47 -15.11
CA SER A 128 3.75 0.44 -16.02
C SER A 128 4.17 0.34 -17.48
N ARG A 129 5.26 1.01 -17.87
CA ARG A 129 5.82 0.91 -19.24
C ARG A 129 6.39 -0.47 -19.51
N LEU A 130 7.12 -1.06 -18.56
CA LEU A 130 7.66 -2.41 -18.68
C LEU A 130 6.55 -3.44 -18.83
N ALA A 131 5.52 -3.38 -18.00
CA ALA A 131 4.37 -4.26 -18.08
C ALA A 131 3.63 -4.16 -19.42
N ALA A 132 3.49 -2.94 -19.97
CA ALA A 132 2.89 -2.73 -21.28
C ALA A 132 3.76 -3.31 -22.41
N GLY A 133 5.09 -3.19 -22.32
CA GLY A 133 6.05 -3.76 -23.28
C GLY A 133 6.03 -5.29 -23.26
N GLU A 134 5.97 -5.92 -22.09
CA GLU A 134 5.85 -7.38 -21.97
C GLU A 134 4.54 -7.90 -22.58
N ASN A 135 3.43 -7.19 -22.42
CA ASN A 135 2.16 -7.54 -23.04
C ASN A 135 2.24 -7.49 -24.57
N LEU A 136 2.91 -6.50 -25.14
CA LEU A 136 3.15 -6.43 -26.59
C LEU A 136 3.98 -7.61 -27.10
N LEU A 137 5.01 -8.03 -26.40
CA LEU A 137 5.85 -9.17 -26.77
C LEU A 137 5.12 -10.52 -26.69
N ARG A 138 4.15 -10.65 -25.78
CA ARG A 138 3.30 -11.86 -25.70
C ARG A 138 2.36 -12.00 -26.89
N PHE A 139 1.88 -10.89 -27.46
CA PHE A 139 1.02 -10.89 -28.64
C PHE A 139 1.78 -11.10 -29.97
N VAL A 140 3.08 -10.84 -29.99
CA VAL A 140 3.93 -10.93 -31.21
C VAL A 140 4.63 -12.29 -31.36
N ARG A 141 4.53 -13.22 -30.38
CA ARG A 141 5.03 -14.58 -30.58
C ARG A 141 4.05 -15.38 -31.46
N PRO A 142 4.39 -15.72 -32.73
CA PRO A 142 3.66 -16.68 -33.50
C PRO A 142 3.80 -18.06 -32.83
N GLN A 143 2.69 -18.81 -32.82
CA GLN A 143 2.69 -20.21 -32.42
C GLN A 143 3.44 -21.05 -33.45
#